data_c2c0a1ce3725f4d0e64d2f4e79821a4b
#
_entry.id   c2c0a1ce3725f4d0e64d2f4e79821a4b
#
_cell.length_a   1.000
_cell.length_b   1.000
_cell.length_c   1.000
_cell.angle_alpha   90.00
_cell.angle_beta   90.00
_cell.angle_gamma   90.00
#
_symmetry.space_group_name_H-M   'P 1'
#
loop_
_entity.id
_entity.type
_entity.pdbx_description
1 polymer ?
#
loop_
_entity_poly.entity_id
_entity_poly.type
_entity_poly.pdbx_seq_one_letter_code
_entity_poly.pdbx_strand_id
1 'polypeptide(L)'
;MQEYITLDVRLIHFFQKYWLGMARFGLFVIFFWFGILKVFGLSPAAPLVQKLFEATISFMSFDTFIILFGIFECVIGILFLIKGLERIVLPMLLLHMITTFMPLFMLPEVTWSGFLVPSLEGQYIIKNLVVIACAMGIASQLHPMHRHQHSN
;
A
#
# COMPACT_ATOMS: atom_id res chain seq x y z
N MET A 1 35.36 10.20 -21.37
CA MET A 1 34.71 8.86 -21.31
C MET A 1 34.83 8.22 -19.92
N GLN A 2 36.01 8.18 -19.30
CA GLN A 2 36.22 7.59 -17.98
C GLN A 2 35.48 8.30 -16.84
N GLU A 3 35.34 9.62 -16.92
CA GLU A 3 34.65 10.44 -15.90
C GLU A 3 33.13 10.20 -15.87
N TYR A 4 32.49 9.99 -17.04
CA TYR A 4 31.06 9.64 -17.15
C TYR A 4 30.79 8.26 -16.58
N ILE A 5 31.66 7.29 -16.80
CA ILE A 5 31.55 5.93 -16.22
C ILE A 5 31.62 5.98 -14.69
N THR A 6 32.48 6.85 -14.13
CA THR A 6 32.64 7.00 -12.68
C THR A 6 31.37 7.64 -12.05
N LEU A 7 30.77 8.64 -12.71
CA LEU A 7 29.54 9.27 -12.25
C LEU A 7 28.35 8.29 -12.26
N ASP A 8 28.19 7.57 -13.36
CA ASP A 8 27.14 6.55 -13.53
C ASP A 8 27.22 5.47 -12.44
N VAL A 9 28.40 4.91 -12.21
CA VAL A 9 28.62 3.91 -11.14
C VAL A 9 28.30 4.46 -9.77
N ARG A 10 28.65 5.71 -9.48
CA ARG A 10 28.32 6.37 -8.18
C ARG A 10 26.82 6.55 -8.00
N LEU A 11 26.09 6.96 -9.06
CA LEU A 11 24.64 7.12 -9.03
C LEU A 11 23.95 5.78 -8.84
N ILE A 12 24.36 4.74 -9.56
CA ILE A 12 23.81 3.39 -9.41
C ILE A 12 24.01 2.89 -7.98
N HIS A 13 25.21 3.01 -7.41
CA HIS A 13 25.48 2.61 -6.03
C HIS A 13 24.66 3.43 -5.02
N PHE A 14 24.45 4.72 -5.26
CA PHE A 14 23.58 5.54 -4.43
C PHE A 14 22.16 5.01 -4.43
N PHE A 15 21.56 4.75 -5.58
CA PHE A 15 20.21 4.18 -5.66
C PHE A 15 20.14 2.80 -5.03
N GLN A 16 21.08 1.92 -5.30
CA GLN A 16 21.14 0.59 -4.69
C GLN A 16 21.22 0.64 -3.16
N LYS A 17 21.91 1.65 -2.61
CA LYS A 17 22.05 1.82 -1.17
C LYS A 17 20.78 2.33 -0.49
N TYR A 18 20.03 3.25 -1.13
CA TYR A 18 18.95 3.98 -0.46
C TYR A 18 17.54 3.57 -0.88
N TRP A 19 17.37 2.87 -2.02
CA TRP A 19 16.04 2.55 -2.57
C TRP A 19 15.15 1.81 -1.58
N LEU A 20 15.68 0.84 -0.83
CA LEU A 20 14.90 0.04 0.12
C LEU A 20 14.38 0.89 1.29
N GLY A 21 15.23 1.77 1.82
CA GLY A 21 14.83 2.72 2.87
C GLY A 21 13.77 3.70 2.38
N MET A 22 13.96 4.23 1.17
CA MET A 22 13.00 5.15 0.53
C MET A 22 11.66 4.47 0.24
N ALA A 23 11.66 3.23 -0.26
CA ALA A 23 10.45 2.46 -0.51
C ALA A 23 9.66 2.23 0.79
N ARG A 24 10.33 1.82 1.88
CA ARG A 24 9.71 1.63 3.21
C ARG A 24 9.16 2.92 3.76
N PHE A 25 9.93 4.00 3.70
CA PHE A 25 9.51 5.32 4.16
C PHE A 25 8.32 5.85 3.34
N GLY A 26 8.34 5.68 2.02
CA GLY A 26 7.21 6.07 1.17
C GLY A 26 5.92 5.32 1.51
N LEU A 27 6.01 4.00 1.73
CA LEU A 27 4.86 3.21 2.16
C LEU A 27 4.39 3.62 3.57
N PHE A 28 5.31 3.87 4.50
CA PHE A 28 4.94 4.42 5.81
C PHE A 28 4.16 5.72 5.68
N VAL A 29 4.66 6.70 4.92
CA VAL A 29 4.01 8.01 4.76
C VAL A 29 2.61 7.83 4.18
N ILE A 30 2.45 7.03 3.12
CA ILE A 30 1.14 6.82 2.47
C ILE A 30 0.16 6.20 3.47
N PHE A 31 0.50 5.08 4.09
CA PHE A 31 -0.43 4.34 4.95
C PHE A 31 -0.69 5.04 6.28
N PHE A 32 0.36 5.55 6.92
CA PHE A 32 0.22 6.22 8.20
C PHE A 32 -0.54 7.55 8.05
N TRP A 33 -0.17 8.38 7.07
CA TRP A 33 -0.80 9.68 6.87
C TRP A 33 -2.28 9.55 6.51
N PHE A 34 -2.60 8.72 5.53
CA PHE A 34 -3.99 8.53 5.13
C PHE A 34 -4.81 7.77 6.17
N GLY A 35 -4.19 6.87 6.94
CA GLY A 35 -4.81 6.22 8.07
C GLY A 35 -5.19 7.21 9.18
N ILE A 36 -4.26 8.06 9.59
CA ILE A 36 -4.51 9.04 10.66
C ILE A 36 -5.60 10.04 10.26
N LEU A 37 -5.68 10.44 8.98
CA LEU A 37 -6.77 11.30 8.48
C LEU A 37 -8.14 10.63 8.60
N LYS A 38 -8.24 9.31 8.43
CA LYS A 38 -9.48 8.56 8.64
C LYS A 38 -9.87 8.52 10.10
N VAL A 39 -8.92 8.31 11.00
CA VAL A 39 -9.16 8.32 12.46
C VAL A 39 -9.71 9.65 12.93
N PHE A 40 -9.24 10.77 12.36
CA PHE A 40 -9.72 12.11 12.71
C PHE A 40 -10.93 12.60 11.89
N GLY A 41 -11.48 11.76 11.01
CA GLY A 41 -12.62 12.14 10.16
C GLY A 41 -12.29 13.17 9.07
N LEU A 42 -11.02 13.33 8.73
CA LEU A 42 -10.50 14.30 7.75
C LEU A 42 -10.13 13.67 6.39
N SER A 43 -10.48 12.42 6.18
CA SER A 43 -10.08 11.68 4.98
C SER A 43 -10.85 12.12 3.74
N PRO A 44 -10.18 12.59 2.67
CA PRO A 44 -10.84 12.88 1.39
C PRO A 44 -11.44 11.63 0.72
N ALA A 45 -10.96 10.44 1.07
CA ALA A 45 -11.48 9.18 0.55
C ALA A 45 -12.75 8.68 1.28
N ALA A 46 -13.16 9.31 2.39
CA ALA A 46 -14.30 8.86 3.20
C ALA A 46 -15.59 8.65 2.38
N PRO A 47 -16.00 9.53 1.43
CA PRO A 47 -17.21 9.32 0.65
C PRO A 47 -17.17 8.06 -0.23
N LEU A 48 -16.02 7.73 -0.82
CA LEU A 48 -15.85 6.51 -1.62
C LEU A 48 -15.86 5.27 -0.73
N VAL A 49 -15.17 5.33 0.40
CA VAL A 49 -15.13 4.23 1.39
C VAL A 49 -16.53 3.98 1.95
N GLN A 50 -17.32 5.03 2.20
CA GLN A 50 -18.68 4.90 2.68
C GLN A 50 -19.58 4.17 1.68
N LYS A 51 -19.54 4.55 0.40
CA LYS A 51 -20.31 3.87 -0.66
C LYS A 51 -19.95 2.38 -0.76
N LEU A 52 -18.66 2.06 -0.69
CA LEU A 52 -18.22 0.66 -0.70
C LEU A 52 -18.68 -0.09 0.55
N PHE A 53 -18.60 0.55 1.71
CA PHE A 53 -19.07 0.00 2.99
C PHE A 53 -20.56 -0.32 2.95
N GLU A 54 -21.40 0.62 2.51
CA GLU A 54 -22.85 0.44 2.39
C GLU A 54 -23.21 -0.71 1.41
N ALA A 55 -22.39 -0.93 0.38
CA ALA A 55 -22.58 -2.03 -0.57
C ALA A 55 -22.10 -3.40 -0.06
N THR A 56 -21.29 -3.45 1.01
CA THR A 56 -20.59 -4.69 1.42
C THR A 56 -20.81 -5.08 2.88
N ILE A 57 -20.95 -4.12 3.78
CA ILE A 57 -20.96 -4.36 5.24
C ILE A 57 -22.24 -3.78 5.85
N SER A 58 -22.99 -4.62 6.59
CA SER A 58 -24.26 -4.23 7.21
C SER A 58 -24.30 -4.42 8.72
N PHE A 59 -23.24 -4.95 9.36
CA PHE A 59 -23.27 -5.37 10.76
C PHE A 59 -22.67 -4.37 11.74
N MET A 60 -22.12 -3.24 11.26
CA MET A 60 -21.56 -2.17 12.10
C MET A 60 -21.85 -0.79 11.50
N SER A 61 -21.61 0.28 12.27
CA SER A 61 -21.74 1.65 11.76
C SER A 61 -20.52 2.06 10.93
N PHE A 62 -20.71 2.95 9.95
CA PHE A 62 -19.63 3.49 9.14
C PHE A 62 -18.57 4.22 9.99
N ASP A 63 -19.00 4.99 11.00
CA ASP A 63 -18.10 5.74 11.88
C ASP A 63 -17.12 4.81 12.63
N THR A 64 -17.61 3.68 13.11
CA THR A 64 -16.77 2.68 13.75
C THR A 64 -15.82 2.04 12.72
N PHE A 65 -16.35 1.68 11.55
CA PHE A 65 -15.57 1.05 10.49
C PHE A 65 -14.41 1.93 10.02
N ILE A 66 -14.67 3.21 9.73
CA ILE A 66 -13.65 4.12 9.15
C ILE A 66 -12.49 4.36 10.13
N ILE A 67 -12.78 4.41 11.44
CA ILE A 67 -11.76 4.54 12.48
C ILE A 67 -10.89 3.26 12.54
N LEU A 68 -11.52 2.08 12.58
CA LEU A 68 -10.80 0.80 12.61
C LEU A 68 -9.96 0.61 11.34
N PHE A 69 -10.51 0.98 10.19
CA PHE A 69 -9.81 0.92 8.91
C PHE A 69 -8.61 1.88 8.89
N GLY A 70 -8.77 3.10 9.43
CA GLY A 70 -7.67 4.06 9.57
C GLY A 70 -6.58 3.57 10.53
N ILE A 71 -6.94 2.93 11.64
CA ILE A 71 -5.98 2.31 12.57
C ILE A 71 -5.24 1.18 11.86
N PHE A 72 -5.92 0.33 11.09
CA PHE A 72 -5.32 -0.75 10.31
C PHE A 72 -4.28 -0.21 9.31
N GLU A 73 -4.59 0.88 8.60
CA GLU A 73 -3.63 1.56 7.72
C GLU A 73 -2.43 2.12 8.51
N CYS A 74 -2.65 2.77 9.64
CA CYS A 74 -1.55 3.27 10.49
C CYS A 74 -0.61 2.14 10.92
N VAL A 75 -1.16 0.98 11.31
CA VAL A 75 -0.38 -0.20 11.67
C VAL A 75 0.45 -0.70 10.49
N ILE A 76 -0.16 -0.83 9.29
CA ILE A 76 0.58 -1.19 8.06
C ILE A 76 1.75 -0.22 7.85
N GLY A 77 1.50 1.08 7.92
CA GLY A 77 2.54 2.10 7.76
C GLY A 77 3.70 1.91 8.74
N ILE A 78 3.42 1.78 10.03
CA ILE A 78 4.43 1.61 11.07
C ILE A 78 5.23 0.31 10.85
N LEU A 79 4.57 -0.79 10.51
CA LEU A 79 5.22 -2.07 10.29
C LEU A 79 6.23 -2.04 9.13
N PHE A 80 6.02 -1.20 8.10
CA PHE A 80 6.99 -1.02 7.03
C PHE A 80 8.31 -0.39 7.48
N LEU A 81 8.33 0.38 8.57
CA LEU A 81 9.56 0.94 9.12
C LEU A 81 10.38 -0.11 9.90
N ILE A 82 9.75 -1.15 10.40
CA ILE A 82 10.38 -2.14 11.26
C ILE A 82 10.93 -3.29 10.39
N LYS A 83 12.25 -3.39 10.31
CA LYS A 83 12.92 -4.49 9.60
C LYS A 83 12.62 -5.83 10.27
N GLY A 84 12.36 -6.85 9.46
CA GLY A 84 12.05 -8.20 9.92
C GLY A 84 10.55 -8.49 10.04
N LEU A 85 9.67 -7.48 9.97
CA LEU A 85 8.22 -7.66 10.00
C LEU A 85 7.58 -7.72 8.61
N GLU A 86 8.38 -7.82 7.55
CA GLU A 86 7.90 -7.86 6.17
C GLU A 86 6.90 -9.01 5.94
N ARG A 87 7.15 -10.16 6.57
CA ARG A 87 6.28 -11.35 6.45
C ARG A 87 4.90 -11.15 7.06
N ILE A 88 4.75 -10.18 7.94
CA ILE A 88 3.49 -9.80 8.57
C ILE A 88 2.82 -8.69 7.77
N VAL A 89 3.57 -7.64 7.44
CA VAL A 89 2.99 -6.47 6.78
C VAL A 89 2.59 -6.73 5.33
N LEU A 90 3.31 -7.60 4.60
CA LEU A 90 2.98 -7.89 3.20
C LEU A 90 1.60 -8.55 3.02
N PRO A 91 1.20 -9.58 3.80
CA PRO A 91 -0.16 -10.10 3.76
C PRO A 91 -1.23 -9.07 4.16
N MET A 92 -0.93 -8.23 5.18
CA MET A 92 -1.84 -7.15 5.59
C MET A 92 -2.03 -6.13 4.46
N LEU A 93 -0.93 -5.74 3.79
CA LEU A 93 -1.00 -4.88 2.62
C LEU A 93 -1.81 -5.52 1.49
N LEU A 94 -1.60 -6.80 1.21
CA LEU A 94 -2.35 -7.50 0.17
C LEU A 94 -3.85 -7.47 0.45
N LEU A 95 -4.26 -7.74 1.69
CA LEU A 95 -5.66 -7.63 2.11
C LEU A 95 -6.20 -6.21 1.90
N HIS A 96 -5.43 -5.19 2.31
CA HIS A 96 -5.79 -3.80 2.10
C HIS A 96 -5.92 -3.46 0.60
N MET A 97 -5.00 -3.94 -0.24
CA MET A 97 -5.07 -3.70 -1.69
C MET A 97 -6.31 -4.32 -2.33
N ILE A 98 -6.71 -5.52 -1.90
CA ILE A 98 -7.96 -6.14 -2.38
C ILE A 98 -9.13 -5.20 -2.13
N THR A 99 -9.28 -4.70 -0.90
CA THR A 99 -10.37 -3.76 -0.56
C THR A 99 -10.26 -2.43 -1.31
N THR A 100 -9.03 -1.95 -1.55
CA THR A 100 -8.79 -0.71 -2.30
C THR A 100 -9.17 -0.82 -3.77
N PHE A 101 -9.00 -2.00 -4.40
CA PHE A 101 -9.37 -2.21 -5.80
C PHE A 101 -10.85 -2.58 -6.00
N MET A 102 -11.56 -3.02 -4.96
CA MET A 102 -12.98 -3.39 -5.05
C MET A 102 -13.88 -2.32 -5.70
N PRO A 103 -13.73 -1.00 -5.41
CA PRO A 103 -14.58 0.02 -6.01
C PRO A 103 -14.52 0.08 -7.54
N LEU A 104 -13.40 -0.30 -8.18
CA LEU A 104 -13.29 -0.33 -9.64
C LEU A 104 -14.31 -1.27 -10.29
N PHE A 105 -14.75 -2.29 -9.56
CA PHE A 105 -15.68 -3.31 -10.02
C PHE A 105 -17.07 -3.15 -9.41
N MET A 106 -17.16 -2.73 -8.15
CA MET A 106 -18.42 -2.64 -7.42
C MET A 106 -19.11 -1.29 -7.54
N LEU A 107 -18.35 -0.22 -7.85
CA LEU A 107 -18.83 1.15 -7.97
C LEU A 107 -18.35 1.78 -9.29
N PRO A 108 -18.65 1.16 -10.44
CA PRO A 108 -18.15 1.65 -11.73
C PRO A 108 -18.64 3.05 -12.06
N GLU A 109 -19.84 3.43 -11.61
CA GLU A 109 -20.42 4.77 -11.78
C GLU A 109 -19.63 5.88 -11.06
N VAL A 110 -18.85 5.53 -10.04
CA VAL A 110 -18.00 6.47 -9.29
C VAL A 110 -16.57 6.48 -9.81
N THR A 111 -16.08 5.31 -10.23
CA THR A 111 -14.65 5.11 -10.55
C THR A 111 -14.32 5.26 -12.03
N TRP A 112 -15.31 5.26 -12.90
CA TRP A 112 -15.14 5.42 -14.35
C TRP A 112 -16.02 6.54 -14.91
N SER A 113 -15.43 7.42 -15.73
CA SER A 113 -16.13 8.47 -16.46
C SER A 113 -16.53 8.06 -17.88
N GLY A 114 -16.07 6.89 -18.35
CA GLY A 114 -16.31 6.32 -19.66
C GLY A 114 -15.56 5.01 -19.86
N PHE A 115 -15.68 4.40 -21.04
CA PHE A 115 -14.97 3.14 -21.32
C PHE A 115 -13.45 3.32 -21.19
N LEU A 116 -12.84 2.67 -20.21
CA LEU A 116 -11.41 2.77 -19.84
C LEU A 116 -10.93 4.19 -19.51
N VAL A 117 -11.86 5.11 -19.19
CA VAL A 117 -11.54 6.46 -18.73
C VAL A 117 -11.83 6.53 -17.23
N PRO A 118 -10.82 6.45 -16.36
CA PRO A 118 -11.05 6.50 -14.92
C PRO A 118 -11.45 7.91 -14.47
N SER A 119 -12.34 8.00 -13.50
CA SER A 119 -12.61 9.21 -12.72
C SER A 119 -11.39 9.63 -11.91
N LEU A 120 -11.50 10.70 -11.13
CA LEU A 120 -10.44 11.09 -10.19
C LEU A 120 -10.21 9.98 -9.14
N GLU A 121 -11.28 9.41 -8.60
CA GLU A 121 -11.25 8.31 -7.64
C GLU A 121 -10.63 7.05 -8.26
N GLY A 122 -11.05 6.71 -9.49
CA GLY A 122 -10.49 5.58 -10.23
C GLY A 122 -8.99 5.72 -10.48
N GLN A 123 -8.51 6.92 -10.82
CA GLN A 123 -7.08 7.20 -10.99
C GLN A 123 -6.30 6.96 -9.70
N TYR A 124 -6.80 7.42 -8.55
CA TYR A 124 -6.15 7.21 -7.26
C TYR A 124 -6.07 5.72 -6.90
N ILE A 125 -7.12 4.95 -7.22
CA ILE A 125 -7.10 3.50 -7.01
C ILE A 125 -6.04 2.84 -7.90
N ILE A 126 -6.03 3.13 -9.20
CA ILE A 126 -5.10 2.53 -10.16
C ILE A 126 -3.63 2.84 -9.81
N LYS A 127 -3.34 4.04 -9.32
CA LYS A 127 -2.00 4.43 -8.86
C LYS A 127 -1.45 3.54 -7.74
N ASN A 128 -2.30 2.81 -7.00
CA ASN A 128 -1.83 1.84 -6.00
C ASN A 128 -1.06 0.65 -6.58
N LEU A 129 -1.06 0.45 -7.90
CA LEU A 129 -0.12 -0.48 -8.55
C LEU A 129 1.34 -0.17 -8.22
N VAL A 130 1.69 1.12 -8.03
CA VAL A 130 3.04 1.52 -7.60
C VAL A 130 3.32 1.06 -6.16
N VAL A 131 2.32 1.10 -5.28
CA VAL A 131 2.41 0.58 -3.90
C VAL A 131 2.71 -0.92 -3.92
N ILE A 132 1.99 -1.67 -4.77
CA ILE A 132 2.23 -3.11 -4.95
C ILE A 132 3.64 -3.36 -5.47
N ALA A 133 4.09 -2.62 -6.49
CA ALA A 133 5.44 -2.77 -7.04
C ALA A 133 6.52 -2.49 -5.98
N CYS A 134 6.38 -1.44 -5.16
CA CYS A 134 7.27 -1.17 -4.04
C CYS A 134 7.30 -2.32 -3.02
N ALA A 135 6.13 -2.85 -2.67
CA ALA A 135 6.02 -3.98 -1.75
C ALA A 135 6.65 -5.25 -2.30
N MET A 136 6.48 -5.54 -3.60
CA MET A 136 7.16 -6.65 -4.29
C MET A 136 8.68 -6.47 -4.26
N GLY A 137 9.18 -5.26 -4.50
CA GLY A 137 10.60 -4.94 -4.38
C GLY A 137 11.15 -5.20 -2.96
N ILE A 138 10.40 -4.86 -1.92
CA ILE A 138 10.75 -5.18 -0.53
C ILE A 138 10.72 -6.69 -0.30
N ALA A 139 9.67 -7.37 -0.78
CA ALA A 139 9.52 -8.82 -0.64
C ALA A 139 10.67 -9.61 -1.30
N SER A 140 11.19 -9.13 -2.44
CA SER A 140 12.30 -9.77 -3.16
C SER A 140 13.61 -9.81 -2.36
N GLN A 141 13.73 -9.02 -1.29
CA GLN A 141 14.89 -9.03 -0.39
C GLN A 141 14.76 -10.06 0.74
N LEU A 142 13.64 -10.75 0.85
CA LEU A 142 13.44 -11.76 1.89
C LEU A 142 14.17 -13.05 1.54
N HIS A 143 14.93 -13.58 2.47
CA HIS A 143 15.56 -14.89 2.33
C HIS A 143 14.53 -16.00 2.61
N PRO A 144 14.55 -17.12 1.88
CA PRO A 144 13.71 -18.27 2.18
C PRO A 144 13.92 -18.76 3.60
N MET A 145 12.85 -19.17 4.28
CA MET A 145 12.99 -19.85 5.57
C MET A 145 13.59 -21.23 5.31
N HIS A 146 14.79 -21.50 5.82
CA HIS A 146 15.36 -22.83 5.79
C HIS A 146 14.47 -23.78 6.58
N ARG A 147 13.84 -24.74 5.90
CA ARG A 147 13.23 -25.89 6.55
C ARG A 147 14.39 -26.70 7.16
N HIS A 148 14.50 -26.77 8.48
CA HIS A 148 15.31 -27.81 9.11
C HIS A 148 14.75 -29.15 8.66
N GLN A 149 15.41 -29.79 7.70
CA GLN A 149 15.19 -31.22 7.45
C GLN A 149 15.72 -31.94 8.70
N HIS A 150 14.81 -32.38 9.55
CA HIS A 150 15.14 -33.43 10.49
C HIS A 150 15.44 -34.67 9.65
N SER A 151 16.76 -34.94 9.42
CA SER A 151 17.22 -36.23 8.96
C SER A 151 17.05 -37.19 10.14
N ASN A 152 16.06 -38.07 10.08
CA ASN A 152 15.99 -39.29 10.86
C ASN A 152 17.02 -40.27 10.30
#